data_dd2bf283a724edb970c2bfb49c97b173
#
_entry.id   dd2bf283a724edb970c2bfb49c97b173
#
_cell.length_a   1.000
_cell.length_b   1.000
_cell.length_c   1.000
_cell.angle_alpha   90.00
_cell.angle_beta   90.00
_cell.angle_gamma   90.00
#
_symmetry.space_group_name_H-M   'P 1'
#
loop_
_entity.id
_entity.type
_entity.pdbx_description
1 polymer ?
#
loop_
_entity_poly.entity_id
_entity_poly.type
_entity_poly.pdbx_seq_one_letter_code
_entity_poly.pdbx_strand_id
1 'polypeptide(L)' 'MDFRQIAMIQKLKSDVNLFRANHPKFPMFLKAVSQDAIEEGSIIEIKVTTPEGKKYCTNVKLKADDIALFESLKSIQR' A
#
# COMPACT_ATOMS: atom_id res chain seq x y z
N MET A 1 -23.72 -9.50 0.94
CA MET A 1 -22.92 -9.38 -0.29
C MET A 1 -23.52 -10.21 -1.40
N ASP A 2 -23.61 -9.68 -2.61
CA ASP A 2 -24.08 -10.47 -3.72
C ASP A 2 -22.90 -11.16 -4.43
N PHE A 3 -23.22 -12.01 -5.41
CA PHE A 3 -22.21 -12.76 -6.13
C PHE A 3 -21.21 -11.89 -6.88
N ARG A 4 -21.64 -10.72 -7.36
CA ARG A 4 -20.76 -9.81 -8.09
C ARG A 4 -19.67 -9.25 -7.16
N GLN A 5 -20.06 -8.89 -5.94
CA GLN A 5 -19.12 -8.37 -4.95
C GLN A 5 -18.12 -9.43 -4.54
N ILE A 6 -18.57 -10.67 -4.36
CA ILE A 6 -17.68 -11.77 -4.00
C ILE A 6 -16.69 -12.04 -5.13
N ALA A 7 -17.15 -12.05 -6.37
CA ALA A 7 -16.30 -12.29 -7.54
C ALA A 7 -15.24 -11.18 -7.68
N MET A 8 -15.63 -9.93 -7.42
CA MET A 8 -14.70 -8.80 -7.48
C MET A 8 -13.61 -8.90 -6.40
N ILE A 9 -13.99 -9.32 -5.21
CA ILE A 9 -13.05 -9.50 -4.11
C ILE A 9 -12.04 -10.60 -4.44
N GLN A 10 -12.51 -11.71 -5.00
CA GLN A 10 -11.63 -12.81 -5.40
C GLN A 10 -10.67 -12.41 -6.51
N LYS A 11 -11.17 -11.64 -7.49
CA LYS A 11 -10.32 -11.12 -8.55
C LYS A 11 -9.27 -10.19 -8.00
N LEU A 12 -9.64 -9.31 -7.07
CA LEU A 12 -8.69 -8.40 -6.45
C LEU A 12 -7.60 -9.14 -5.70
N LYS A 13 -7.96 -10.19 -4.96
CA LYS A 13 -6.97 -11.01 -4.26
C LYS A 13 -5.99 -11.65 -5.23
N SER A 14 -6.51 -12.18 -6.34
CA SER A 14 -5.68 -12.78 -7.38
C SER A 14 -4.74 -11.76 -7.99
N ASP A 15 -5.24 -10.56 -8.29
CA ASP A 15 -4.43 -9.49 -8.87
C ASP A 15 -3.34 -9.03 -7.90
N VAL A 16 -3.66 -8.94 -6.61
CA VAL A 16 -2.69 -8.57 -5.58
C VAL A 16 -1.60 -9.63 -5.47
N ASN A 17 -1.97 -10.91 -5.52
CA ASN A 17 -0.99 -12.00 -5.47
C ASN A 17 -0.06 -11.96 -6.68
N LEU A 18 -0.58 -11.65 -7.86
CA LEU A 18 0.23 -11.49 -9.05
C LEU A 18 1.18 -10.31 -8.92
N PHE A 19 0.69 -9.20 -8.38
CA PHE A 19 1.53 -8.03 -8.12
C PHE A 19 2.69 -8.38 -7.19
N ARG A 20 2.41 -9.13 -6.12
CA ARG A 20 3.44 -9.57 -5.19
C ARG A 20 4.47 -10.48 -5.85
N ALA A 21 4.02 -11.36 -6.73
CA ALA A 21 4.90 -12.25 -7.46
C ALA A 21 5.81 -11.48 -8.42
N ASN A 22 5.26 -10.44 -9.06
CA ASN A 22 6.03 -9.59 -9.97
C ASN A 22 7.00 -8.65 -9.24
N HIS A 23 6.67 -8.29 -8.00
CA HIS A 23 7.44 -7.30 -7.23
C HIS A 23 7.70 -7.81 -5.82
N PRO A 24 8.54 -8.84 -5.67
CA PRO A 24 8.72 -9.51 -4.37
C PRO A 24 9.34 -8.61 -3.28
N LYS A 25 10.09 -7.60 -3.68
CA LYS A 25 10.70 -6.69 -2.70
C LYS A 25 9.69 -5.72 -2.09
N PHE A 26 8.60 -5.45 -2.80
CA PHE A 26 7.63 -4.45 -2.35
C PHE A 26 6.87 -4.90 -1.09
N PRO A 27 6.33 -6.12 -1.01
CA PRO A 27 5.70 -6.58 0.24
C PRO A 27 6.66 -6.59 1.42
N MET A 28 7.92 -6.95 1.21
CA MET A 28 8.93 -6.93 2.26
C MET A 28 9.17 -5.51 2.76
N PHE A 29 9.24 -4.57 1.84
CA PHE A 29 9.37 -3.15 2.16
C PHE A 29 8.18 -2.65 2.98
N LEU A 30 6.95 -2.98 2.54
CA LEU A 30 5.75 -2.57 3.26
C LEU A 30 5.71 -3.16 4.67
N LYS A 31 6.13 -4.41 4.83
CA LYS A 31 6.18 -5.05 6.15
C LYS A 31 7.14 -4.31 7.07
N ALA A 32 8.33 -4.00 6.59
CA ALA A 32 9.31 -3.26 7.38
C ALA A 32 8.80 -1.88 7.77
N VAL A 33 8.20 -1.17 6.82
CA VAL A 33 7.64 0.17 7.06
C VAL A 33 6.53 0.10 8.10
N SER A 34 5.65 -0.90 8.00
CA SER A 34 4.53 -1.01 8.93
C SER A 34 4.97 -1.33 10.36
N GLN A 35 6.13 -1.96 10.53
CA GLN A 35 6.66 -2.30 11.84
C GLN A 35 7.40 -1.14 12.50
N ASP A 36 8.18 -0.40 11.72
CA ASP A 36 9.15 0.53 12.30
C ASP A 36 8.94 1.99 11.90
N ALA A 37 8.22 2.26 10.84
CA ALA A 37 8.22 3.60 10.24
C ALA A 37 6.85 4.28 10.20
N ILE A 38 5.78 3.62 10.58
CA ILE A 38 4.46 4.25 10.62
C ILE A 38 4.29 4.94 11.97
N GLU A 39 4.79 6.16 12.03
CA GLU A 39 4.68 7.00 13.22
C GLU A 39 4.45 8.44 12.81
N GLU A 40 3.92 9.23 13.72
CA GLU A 40 3.65 10.65 13.44
C GLU A 40 4.94 11.37 13.10
N GLY A 41 4.92 12.12 12.01
CA GLY A 41 6.09 12.84 11.53
C GLY A 41 6.91 12.11 10.49
N SER A 42 6.68 10.82 10.28
CA SER A 42 7.35 10.08 9.19
C SER A 42 6.93 10.66 7.84
N ILE A 43 7.86 10.67 6.90
CA ILE A 43 7.61 11.20 5.56
C ILE A 43 7.69 10.08 4.55
N ILE A 44 6.63 9.93 3.75
CA ILE A 44 6.59 8.98 2.63
C ILE A 44 6.81 9.78 1.35
N GLU A 45 7.86 9.45 0.63
CA GLU A 45 8.14 10.07 -0.66
C GLU A 45 7.70 9.13 -1.77
N ILE A 46 6.95 9.67 -2.72
CA ILE A 46 6.45 8.91 -3.86
C ILE A 46 7.01 9.51 -5.12
N LYS A 47 7.69 8.69 -5.90
CA LYS A 47 8.31 9.10 -7.17
C LYS A 47 7.86 8.15 -8.26
N VAL A 48 7.33 8.73 -9.34
CA VAL A 48 6.92 7.95 -10.50
C VAL A 48 7.68 8.44 -11.72
N THR A 49 8.31 7.51 -12.42
CA THR A 49 9.02 7.81 -13.68
C THR A 49 8.34 7.01 -14.79
N THR A 50 7.88 7.71 -15.81
CA THR A 50 7.25 7.04 -16.96
C THR A 50 8.34 6.45 -17.88
N PRO A 51 7.95 5.54 -18.79
CA PRO A 51 8.91 4.99 -19.76
C PRO A 51 9.58 6.06 -20.63
N GLU A 52 8.87 7.19 -20.86
CA GLU A 52 9.41 8.31 -21.63
C GLU A 52 10.32 9.21 -20.83
N GLY A 53 10.50 8.93 -19.54
CA GLY A 53 11.38 9.71 -18.68
C GLY A 53 10.69 10.85 -17.94
N LYS A 54 9.38 10.98 -18.06
CA LYS A 54 8.62 12.01 -17.34
C LYS A 54 8.56 11.64 -15.86
N LYS A 55 8.77 12.61 -14.98
CA LYS A 55 8.87 12.36 -13.55
C LYS A 55 7.81 13.12 -12.77
N TYR A 56 7.20 12.42 -11.84
CA TYR A 56 6.27 13.00 -10.86
C TYR A 56 6.77 12.68 -9.47
N CYS A 57 6.70 13.65 -8.56
CA CYS A 57 7.19 13.46 -7.20
C CYS A 57 6.27 14.18 -6.23
N THR A 58 5.95 13.49 -5.14
CA THR A 58 5.21 14.10 -4.03
C THR A 58 5.69 13.50 -2.72
N ASN A 59 5.27 14.11 -1.63
CA ASN A 59 5.53 13.51 -0.32
C ASN A 59 4.31 13.65 0.58
N VAL A 60 4.23 12.77 1.57
CA VAL A 60 3.17 12.76 2.55
C VAL A 60 3.81 12.67 3.92
N LYS A 61 3.55 13.67 4.75
CA LYS A 61 3.99 13.65 6.15
C LYS A 61 2.87 13.07 6.99
N LEU A 62 3.14 11.98 7.69
CA LEU A 62 2.12 11.28 8.45
C LEU A 62 1.69 12.05 9.68
N LYS A 63 0.38 12.19 9.85
CA LYS A 63 -0.24 12.81 11.02
C LYS A 63 -0.90 11.74 11.86
N ALA A 64 -1.33 12.11 13.07
CA ALA A 64 -1.98 11.17 13.96
C ALA A 64 -3.18 10.47 13.33
N ASP A 65 -3.98 11.20 12.54
CA ASP A 65 -5.13 10.62 11.84
C ASP A 65 -4.71 9.55 10.84
N ASP A 66 -3.59 9.78 10.17
CA ASP A 66 -3.06 8.81 9.20
C ASP A 66 -2.62 7.53 9.88
N ILE A 67 -2.01 7.64 11.05
CA ILE A 67 -1.61 6.48 11.83
C ILE A 67 -2.83 5.65 12.22
N ALA A 68 -3.90 6.30 12.64
CA ALA A 68 -5.16 5.62 12.97
C ALA A 68 -5.71 4.87 11.76
N LEU A 69 -5.62 5.45 10.57
CA LEU A 69 -6.04 4.80 9.33
C LEU A 69 -5.24 3.52 9.06
N PHE A 70 -3.92 3.58 9.20
CA PHE A 70 -3.08 2.40 9.02
C PHE A 70 -3.41 1.30 10.01
N GLU A 71 -3.68 1.65 11.26
CA GLU A 71 -4.07 0.66 12.26
C GLU A 71 -5.39 -0.02 11.90
N SER A 72 -6.35 0.75 11.39
CA SER A 72 -7.61 0.20 10.92
C SER A 72 -7.42 -0.77 9.76
N LEU A 73 -6.54 -0.45 8.83
CA LEU A 73 -6.23 -1.31 7.68
C LEU A 73 -5.58 -2.62 8.11
N LYS A 74 -4.72 -2.58 9.12
CA LYS A 74 -4.11 -3.80 9.67
C LYS A 74 -5.17 -4.74 10.24
N SER A 75 -6.16 -4.19 10.92
CA SER A 75 -7.24 -4.99 11.51
C SER A 75 -8.05 -5.71 10.44
N ILE A 76 -8.27 -5.07 9.30
CA ILE A 76 -9.04 -5.65 8.20
C ILE A 76 -8.28 -6.81 7.53
N GLN A 77 -6.96 -6.74 7.49
CA GLN A 77 -6.12 -7.72 6.79
C GLN A 77 -5.90 -9.02 7.55
N ARG A 78 -6.38 -9.12 8.77
CA ARG A 78 -6.26 -10.35 9.56
C ARG A 78 -7.27 -11.40 9.17
#